data_ed786c96eefb27e536b2393f3ea1a4f8
#
_entry.id   ed786c96eefb27e536b2393f3ea1a4f8
#
_cell.length_a   1.000
_cell.length_b   1.000
_cell.length_c   1.000
_cell.angle_alpha   90.00
_cell.angle_beta   90.00
_cell.angle_gamma   90.00
#
_symmetry.space_group_name_H-M   'P 1'
#
loop_
_entity.id
_entity.type
_entity.pdbx_description
1 polymer ?
#
loop_
_entity_poly.entity_id
_entity_poly.type
_entity_poly.pdbx_seq_one_letter_code
_entity_poly.pdbx_strand_id
1 'polypeptide(L)'
;MKRFKHIFSVILAVILTNLTTNVTAQDFSGYQTPDISVQNSRVNEDATSWLDSVDISLLTCGPGNEVWSYYGHSALRIQDKMHGSDVAVNWGMFSFRQSFFILRFVFGLTDYQIGIYPMTDFLAEYAAEGRWVRQQRINLSRDEKINILHAIEENAKPENRTYRYNFFFDNCTTRAREMILTNIGYCNTNFDDKETQSTYRQEIHKLNGDHRWSRFGNDLLLGYLSDQPISKREWEFLPDNLSRDFATEGRKDNMNATQDLASTRYYNGKEGYITMVDSTSYLIPKQAQVAESEAITPIMVATFIAIIIIGVSIIEWRKKKNFWGFDAFLLILTGLPGIILFAMIFSQHPTVQINFQ
;
A
#
# COMPACT_ATOMS: atom_id res chain seq x y z
N MET A 1 27.97 -37.13 5.24
CA MET A 1 27.15 -36.40 6.22
C MET A 1 27.73 -35.06 6.67
N LYS A 2 29.01 -34.86 6.95
CA LYS A 2 29.58 -33.57 7.41
C LYS A 2 29.51 -32.45 6.35
N ARG A 3 29.68 -32.73 5.05
CA ARG A 3 29.57 -31.72 3.94
C ARG A 3 28.16 -31.25 3.70
N PHE A 4 27.15 -32.04 4.00
CA PHE A 4 25.73 -31.66 3.83
C PHE A 4 25.27 -30.62 4.86
N LYS A 5 25.80 -30.71 6.10
CA LYS A 5 25.49 -29.70 7.14
C LYS A 5 26.03 -28.32 6.79
N HIS A 6 27.16 -28.22 6.08
CA HIS A 6 27.72 -26.93 5.67
C HIS A 6 26.94 -26.27 4.53
N ILE A 7 26.46 -27.05 3.55
CA ILE A 7 25.67 -26.50 2.44
C ILE A 7 24.31 -25.99 2.94
N PHE A 8 23.65 -26.75 3.82
CA PHE A 8 22.39 -26.34 4.43
C PHE A 8 22.55 -25.09 5.32
N SER A 9 23.63 -24.99 6.09
CA SER A 9 23.97 -23.80 6.89
C SER A 9 24.26 -22.58 6.00
N VAL A 10 24.89 -22.74 4.84
CA VAL A 10 25.18 -21.64 3.92
C VAL A 10 23.90 -21.15 3.22
N ILE A 11 23.04 -22.06 2.78
CA ILE A 11 21.74 -21.68 2.16
C ILE A 11 20.83 -20.99 3.17
N LEU A 12 20.75 -21.51 4.39
CA LEU A 12 19.99 -20.91 5.49
C LEU A 12 20.59 -19.55 5.90
N ALA A 13 21.93 -19.44 5.93
CA ALA A 13 22.63 -18.18 6.18
C ALA A 13 22.39 -17.16 5.08
N VAL A 14 22.38 -17.53 3.79
CA VAL A 14 22.08 -16.66 2.66
C VAL A 14 20.63 -16.20 2.68
N ILE A 15 19.67 -17.04 3.06
CA ILE A 15 18.28 -16.66 3.26
C ILE A 15 18.15 -15.71 4.47
N LEU A 16 18.86 -15.99 5.58
CA LEU A 16 18.83 -15.16 6.78
C LEU A 16 19.62 -13.85 6.61
N THR A 17 20.71 -13.82 5.86
CA THR A 17 21.48 -12.59 5.63
C THR A 17 20.81 -11.65 4.66
N ASN A 18 20.02 -12.13 3.68
CA ASN A 18 19.18 -11.27 2.87
C ASN A 18 17.94 -10.73 3.64
N LEU A 19 17.59 -11.34 4.79
CA LEU A 19 16.57 -10.83 5.71
C LEU A 19 17.14 -9.81 6.74
N THR A 20 18.47 -9.67 6.82
CA THR A 20 19.15 -8.78 7.78
C THR A 20 19.82 -7.57 7.15
N THR A 21 19.57 -7.27 5.85
CA THR A 21 19.93 -5.95 5.34
C THR A 21 19.21 -4.91 6.18
N ASN A 22 19.99 -4.08 6.85
CA ASN A 22 19.57 -3.04 7.77
C ASN A 22 18.51 -2.14 7.16
N VAL A 23 17.25 -2.54 7.24
CA VAL A 23 16.13 -1.64 7.06
C VAL A 23 16.07 -0.85 8.36
N THR A 24 16.57 0.36 8.35
CA THR A 24 16.32 1.34 9.40
C THR A 24 14.84 1.72 9.30
N ALA A 25 13.96 0.88 9.84
CA ALA A 25 12.62 1.31 10.15
C ALA A 25 12.79 2.43 11.19
N GLN A 26 12.44 3.64 10.80
CA GLN A 26 12.48 4.78 11.71
C GLN A 26 11.56 4.49 12.89
N ASP A 27 12.09 4.63 14.08
CA ASP A 27 11.36 4.45 15.32
C ASP A 27 10.64 5.77 15.64
N PHE A 28 9.38 5.86 15.23
CA PHE A 28 8.52 7.01 15.47
C PHE A 28 7.86 7.00 16.85
N SER A 29 8.36 6.22 17.81
CA SER A 29 7.81 6.11 19.16
C SER A 29 7.91 7.42 19.99
N GLY A 30 8.57 8.45 19.48
CA GLY A 30 8.81 9.72 20.16
C GLY A 30 7.99 10.93 19.65
N TYR A 31 7.21 10.77 18.59
CA TYR A 31 6.40 11.89 18.09
C TYR A 31 5.14 12.04 18.93
N GLN A 32 5.08 13.14 19.70
CA GLN A 32 3.85 13.59 20.34
C GLN A 32 2.97 14.23 19.26
N THR A 33 1.70 13.80 19.20
CA THR A 33 0.69 14.46 18.36
C THR A 33 0.61 15.93 18.75
N PRO A 34 0.67 16.88 17.78
CA PRO A 34 0.34 18.26 18.06
C PRO A 34 -1.06 18.32 18.69
N ASP A 35 -1.21 19.14 19.74
CA ASP A 35 -2.49 19.33 20.39
C ASP A 35 -3.44 20.08 19.42
N ILE A 36 -4.26 19.33 18.71
CA ILE A 36 -5.32 19.86 17.82
C ILE A 36 -6.62 19.87 18.63
N SER A 37 -6.62 20.47 19.81
CA SER A 37 -7.82 20.55 20.65
C SER A 37 -8.81 21.54 20.06
N VAL A 38 -9.79 21.01 19.32
CA VAL A 38 -10.99 21.74 18.92
C VAL A 38 -11.98 21.70 20.08
N GLN A 39 -12.05 22.80 20.86
CA GLN A 39 -13.04 22.91 21.92
C GLN A 39 -14.45 22.91 21.34
N ASN A 40 -15.27 21.94 21.79
CA ASN A 40 -16.69 21.82 21.51
C ASN A 40 -17.45 23.00 22.13
N SER A 41 -17.53 24.13 21.45
CA SER A 41 -18.45 25.23 21.77
C SER A 41 -19.24 25.60 20.52
N ARG A 42 -20.52 25.93 20.69
CA ARG A 42 -21.43 26.40 19.61
C ARG A 42 -20.67 27.37 18.72
N VAL A 43 -20.49 26.93 17.48
CA VAL A 43 -19.60 27.55 16.50
C VAL A 43 -20.10 28.95 16.20
N ASN A 44 -19.47 29.96 16.79
CA ASN A 44 -19.61 31.35 16.37
C ASN A 44 -18.87 31.48 15.03
N GLU A 45 -19.44 32.13 14.02
CA GLU A 45 -18.78 32.30 12.70
C GLU A 45 -17.38 32.90 12.82
N ASP A 46 -17.14 33.76 13.79
CA ASP A 46 -15.84 34.33 14.10
C ASP A 46 -14.84 33.30 14.66
N ALA A 47 -15.31 32.31 15.43
CA ALA A 47 -14.46 31.29 16.04
C ALA A 47 -13.93 30.25 15.05
N THR A 48 -14.52 30.15 13.85
CA THR A 48 -14.11 29.21 12.79
C THR A 48 -13.42 29.87 11.60
N SER A 49 -13.25 31.19 11.62
CA SER A 49 -12.64 31.94 10.51
C SER A 49 -11.20 31.49 10.20
N TRP A 50 -10.46 30.98 11.20
CA TRP A 50 -9.12 30.43 11.04
C TRP A 50 -9.08 29.21 10.08
N LEU A 51 -10.20 28.49 9.95
CA LEU A 51 -10.31 27.34 9.02
C LEU A 51 -10.17 27.75 7.55
N ASP A 52 -10.38 29.02 7.22
CA ASP A 52 -10.12 29.52 5.87
C ASP A 52 -8.62 29.47 5.54
N SER A 53 -7.75 29.49 6.56
CA SER A 53 -6.30 29.35 6.41
C SER A 53 -5.83 27.89 6.41
N VAL A 54 -6.71 26.94 6.73
CA VAL A 54 -6.39 25.50 6.74
C VAL A 54 -6.65 24.87 5.37
N ASP A 55 -5.62 24.27 4.79
CA ASP A 55 -5.75 23.43 3.62
C ASP A 55 -5.58 21.95 4.03
N ILE A 56 -6.49 21.11 3.53
CA ILE A 56 -6.39 19.66 3.64
C ILE A 56 -6.17 19.11 2.23
N SER A 57 -5.15 18.28 2.08
CA SER A 57 -4.75 17.75 0.76
C SER A 57 -4.49 16.26 0.81
N LEU A 58 -4.89 15.56 -0.25
CA LEU A 58 -4.44 14.19 -0.51
C LEU A 58 -3.02 14.22 -1.06
N LEU A 59 -2.12 13.50 -0.44
CA LEU A 59 -0.77 13.25 -0.93
C LEU A 59 -0.71 11.88 -1.61
N THR A 60 -0.10 11.86 -2.79
CA THR A 60 0.21 10.64 -3.53
C THR A 60 1.71 10.60 -3.75
N CYS A 61 2.35 9.56 -3.22
CA CYS A 61 3.79 9.37 -3.31
C CYS A 61 4.10 8.28 -4.33
N GLY A 62 5.12 8.53 -5.14
CA GLY A 62 5.57 7.61 -6.16
C GLY A 62 6.12 6.29 -5.59
N PRO A 63 6.25 5.27 -6.43
CA PRO A 63 6.89 4.02 -6.06
C PRO A 63 8.35 4.25 -5.64
N GLY A 64 8.86 3.38 -4.80
CA GLY A 64 10.26 3.30 -4.39
C GLY A 64 10.88 1.97 -4.81
N ASN A 65 12.10 1.71 -4.34
CA ASN A 65 12.87 0.51 -4.73
C ASN A 65 12.65 -0.68 -3.79
N GLU A 66 11.98 -0.46 -2.66
CA GLU A 66 11.72 -1.51 -1.69
C GLU A 66 10.38 -2.22 -1.96
N VAL A 67 10.28 -3.50 -1.68
CA VAL A 67 9.12 -4.34 -1.99
C VAL A 67 7.80 -3.72 -1.50
N TRP A 68 7.80 -3.13 -0.31
CA TRP A 68 6.62 -2.46 0.27
C TRP A 68 6.31 -1.11 -0.37
N SER A 69 7.25 -0.50 -1.07
CA SER A 69 7.11 0.83 -1.69
C SER A 69 6.81 0.80 -3.19
N TYR A 70 6.85 -0.37 -3.85
CA TYR A 70 6.58 -0.50 -5.29
C TYR A 70 5.23 0.05 -5.72
N TYR A 71 4.28 0.06 -4.82
CA TYR A 71 2.89 0.45 -5.12
C TYR A 71 2.58 1.90 -4.79
N GLY A 72 3.59 2.67 -4.36
CA GLY A 72 3.41 4.05 -3.93
C GLY A 72 2.85 4.13 -2.50
N HIS A 73 2.37 5.32 -2.14
CA HIS A 73 1.80 5.58 -0.82
C HIS A 73 0.79 6.73 -0.87
N SER A 74 -0.17 6.75 0.06
CA SER A 74 -1.10 7.86 0.25
C SER A 74 -1.06 8.36 1.69
N ALA A 75 -1.12 9.68 1.84
CA ALA A 75 -1.22 10.36 3.13
C ALA A 75 -2.12 11.59 3.00
N LEU A 76 -2.46 12.24 4.10
CA LEU A 76 -3.07 13.56 4.07
C LEU A 76 -2.07 14.60 4.56
N ARG A 77 -2.13 15.81 3.99
CA ARG A 77 -1.44 16.99 4.52
C ARG A 77 -2.46 17.93 5.11
N ILE A 78 -2.18 18.41 6.31
CA ILE A 78 -2.93 19.46 6.96
C ILE A 78 -1.98 20.65 7.12
N GLN A 79 -2.31 21.74 6.45
CA GLN A 79 -1.54 22.98 6.51
C GLN A 79 -2.39 24.09 7.09
N ASP A 80 -2.05 24.56 8.27
CA ASP A 80 -2.60 25.77 8.87
C ASP A 80 -1.63 26.94 8.65
N LYS A 81 -1.99 27.81 7.71
CA LYS A 81 -1.16 28.97 7.33
C LYS A 81 -1.17 30.06 8.37
N MET A 82 -2.23 30.13 9.19
CA MET A 82 -2.36 31.16 10.23
C MET A 82 -1.44 30.85 11.41
N HIS A 83 -1.40 29.60 11.88
CA HIS A 83 -0.60 29.19 13.02
C HIS A 83 0.75 28.57 12.62
N GLY A 84 1.05 28.46 11.32
CA GLY A 84 2.31 27.93 10.83
C GLY A 84 2.48 26.42 11.03
N SER A 85 1.40 25.68 11.26
CA SER A 85 1.42 24.21 11.36
C SER A 85 1.32 23.56 9.97
N ASP A 86 2.17 22.58 9.70
CA ASP A 86 2.19 21.83 8.45
C ASP A 86 2.60 20.38 8.74
N VAL A 87 1.64 19.48 8.71
CA VAL A 87 1.82 18.10 9.13
C VAL A 87 1.32 17.12 8.07
N ALA A 88 1.98 15.97 7.99
CA ALA A 88 1.52 14.79 7.27
C ALA A 88 0.81 13.84 8.24
N VAL A 89 -0.38 13.41 7.85
CA VAL A 89 -1.15 12.35 8.51
C VAL A 89 -0.98 11.09 7.69
N ASN A 90 -0.30 10.11 8.25
CA ASN A 90 0.17 8.92 7.56
C ASN A 90 -0.41 7.67 8.20
N TRP A 91 -0.97 6.77 7.39
CA TRP A 91 -1.38 5.43 7.80
C TRP A 91 -0.40 4.40 7.26
N GLY A 92 -0.31 3.26 7.94
CA GLY A 92 0.62 2.22 7.50
C GLY A 92 1.97 2.26 8.22
N MET A 93 2.04 3.01 9.33
CA MET A 93 3.23 3.02 10.19
C MET A 93 3.36 1.68 10.91
N PHE A 94 4.50 1.02 10.77
CA PHE A 94 4.75 -0.27 11.42
C PHE A 94 6.20 -0.37 11.90
N SER A 95 6.48 -1.32 12.79
CA SER A 95 7.83 -1.55 13.29
C SER A 95 8.24 -3.01 13.10
N PHE A 96 9.39 -3.23 12.48
CA PHE A 96 10.03 -4.55 12.38
C PHE A 96 10.52 -5.09 13.73
N ARG A 97 10.58 -4.24 14.77
CA ARG A 97 11.01 -4.61 16.12
C ARG A 97 9.96 -5.39 16.92
N GLN A 98 8.75 -5.58 16.36
CA GLN A 98 7.73 -6.40 17.00
C GLN A 98 8.22 -7.83 17.17
N SER A 99 8.04 -8.40 18.37
CA SER A 99 8.37 -9.79 18.64
C SER A 99 7.68 -10.73 17.65
N PHE A 100 8.45 -11.68 17.09
CA PHE A 100 7.94 -12.64 16.11
C PHE A 100 7.35 -12.02 14.84
N PHE A 101 7.88 -10.88 14.39
CA PHE A 101 7.35 -10.13 13.23
C PHE A 101 7.08 -11.05 12.01
N ILE A 102 8.04 -11.92 11.63
CA ILE A 102 7.87 -12.83 10.47
C ILE A 102 6.68 -13.77 10.66
N LEU A 103 6.54 -14.38 11.84
CA LEU A 103 5.40 -15.27 12.12
C LEU A 103 4.08 -14.47 12.11
N ARG A 104 4.07 -13.30 12.71
CA ARG A 104 2.90 -12.41 12.68
C ARG A 104 2.52 -12.03 11.27
N PHE A 105 3.51 -11.69 10.44
CA PHE A 105 3.29 -11.38 9.02
C PHE A 105 2.72 -12.59 8.27
N VAL A 106 3.30 -13.80 8.41
CA VAL A 106 2.82 -15.02 7.75
C VAL A 106 1.35 -15.31 8.12
N PHE A 107 0.97 -15.06 9.37
CA PHE A 107 -0.40 -15.30 9.82
C PHE A 107 -1.35 -14.08 9.65
N GLY A 108 -0.90 -13.00 9.02
CA GLY A 108 -1.72 -11.79 8.81
C GLY A 108 -2.01 -11.02 10.11
N LEU A 109 -1.14 -11.17 11.11
CA LEU A 109 -1.27 -10.53 12.42
C LEU A 109 -0.40 -9.27 12.52
N THR A 110 -0.32 -8.49 11.44
CA THR A 110 0.46 -7.26 11.38
C THR A 110 -0.39 -6.07 11.77
N ASP A 111 -0.05 -5.44 12.89
CA ASP A 111 -0.72 -4.25 13.38
C ASP A 111 0.09 -3.02 12.95
N TYR A 112 -0.61 -2.09 12.33
CA TYR A 112 -0.11 -0.82 11.84
C TYR A 112 -0.82 0.31 12.58
N GLN A 113 -0.29 1.52 12.51
CA GLN A 113 -0.88 2.66 13.17
C GLN A 113 -0.84 3.93 12.32
N ILE A 114 -1.68 4.90 12.70
CA ILE A 114 -1.59 6.27 12.21
C ILE A 114 -0.37 6.96 12.85
N GLY A 115 0.31 7.80 12.06
CA GLY A 115 1.35 8.72 12.52
C GLY A 115 1.08 10.13 12.01
N ILE A 116 1.36 11.12 12.86
CA ILE A 116 1.25 12.54 12.50
C ILE A 116 2.60 13.17 12.82
N TYR A 117 3.24 13.76 11.80
CA TYR A 117 4.57 14.33 11.94
C TYR A 117 4.80 15.50 10.97
N PRO A 118 5.84 16.33 11.18
CA PRO A 118 6.08 17.51 10.36
C PRO A 118 6.19 17.17 8.87
N MET A 119 5.58 17.99 8.03
CA MET A 119 5.63 17.83 6.58
C MET A 119 7.04 17.92 6.02
N THR A 120 7.93 18.66 6.70
CA THR A 120 9.37 18.73 6.36
C THR A 120 10.04 17.37 6.43
N ASP A 121 9.76 16.60 7.46
CA ASP A 121 10.34 15.27 7.68
C ASP A 121 9.79 14.27 6.65
N PHE A 122 8.47 14.35 6.38
CA PHE A 122 7.84 13.58 5.33
C PHE A 122 8.49 13.82 3.97
N LEU A 123 8.67 15.07 3.56
CA LEU A 123 9.29 15.39 2.29
C LEU A 123 10.77 15.02 2.24
N ALA A 124 11.50 15.14 3.36
CA ALA A 124 12.90 14.76 3.42
C ALA A 124 13.10 13.26 3.19
N GLU A 125 12.22 12.41 3.75
CA GLU A 125 12.23 10.96 3.54
C GLU A 125 12.04 10.62 2.06
N TYR A 126 10.96 11.13 1.43
CA TYR A 126 10.67 10.85 0.01
C TYR A 126 11.73 11.42 -0.94
N ALA A 127 12.31 12.59 -0.61
CA ALA A 127 13.41 13.17 -1.38
C ALA A 127 14.67 12.31 -1.30
N ALA A 128 15.01 11.79 -0.11
CA ALA A 128 16.15 10.90 0.09
C ALA A 128 16.01 9.57 -0.70
N GLU A 129 14.77 9.07 -0.83
CA GLU A 129 14.46 7.88 -1.62
C GLU A 129 14.30 8.14 -3.12
N GLY A 130 14.40 9.41 -3.58
CA GLY A 130 14.19 9.79 -4.98
C GLY A 130 12.74 9.61 -5.46
N ARG A 131 11.78 9.61 -4.56
CA ARG A 131 10.36 9.41 -4.84
C ARG A 131 9.65 10.74 -5.01
N TRP A 132 8.78 10.84 -5.99
CA TRP A 132 7.96 12.03 -6.19
C TRP A 132 6.78 12.09 -5.21
N VAL A 133 6.32 13.31 -4.90
CA VAL A 133 5.14 13.56 -4.08
C VAL A 133 4.24 14.54 -4.80
N ARG A 134 3.01 14.09 -5.12
CA ARG A 134 1.93 14.89 -5.70
C ARG A 134 0.93 15.26 -4.61
N GLN A 135 0.53 16.51 -4.59
CA GLN A 135 -0.49 17.07 -3.71
C GLN A 135 -1.74 17.43 -4.49
N GLN A 136 -2.90 17.06 -3.96
CA GLN A 136 -4.20 17.46 -4.45
C GLN A 136 -4.96 18.14 -3.31
N ARG A 137 -5.14 19.46 -3.40
CA ARG A 137 -5.90 20.21 -2.40
C ARG A 137 -7.38 19.89 -2.56
N ILE A 138 -8.06 19.52 -1.47
CA ILE A 138 -9.46 19.13 -1.47
C ILE A 138 -10.32 20.38 -1.23
N ASN A 139 -11.38 20.53 -1.99
CA ASN A 139 -12.40 21.58 -1.81
C ASN A 139 -13.29 21.20 -0.61
N LEU A 140 -13.14 21.90 0.49
CA LEU A 140 -13.85 21.63 1.74
C LEU A 140 -14.48 22.91 2.29
N SER A 141 -15.69 22.81 2.79
CA SER A 141 -16.30 23.81 3.65
C SER A 141 -15.63 23.81 5.05
N ARG A 142 -15.88 24.86 5.85
CA ARG A 142 -15.38 24.92 7.22
C ARG A 142 -15.86 23.72 8.06
N ASP A 143 -17.14 23.37 7.98
CA ASP A 143 -17.71 22.25 8.72
C ASP A 143 -17.06 20.91 8.37
N GLU A 144 -16.75 20.68 7.10
CA GLU A 144 -16.08 19.47 6.64
C GLU A 144 -14.63 19.42 7.10
N LYS A 145 -13.94 20.56 7.10
CA LYS A 145 -12.59 20.65 7.70
C LYS A 145 -12.63 20.28 9.18
N ILE A 146 -13.60 20.79 9.95
CA ILE A 146 -13.79 20.44 11.35
C ILE A 146 -14.04 18.94 11.50
N ASN A 147 -14.93 18.35 10.71
CA ASN A 147 -15.24 16.94 10.77
C ASN A 147 -14.01 16.07 10.51
N ILE A 148 -13.22 16.40 9.45
CA ILE A 148 -11.99 15.66 9.13
C ILE A 148 -10.96 15.82 10.25
N LEU A 149 -10.72 17.03 10.76
CA LEU A 149 -9.76 17.27 11.84
C LEU A 149 -10.15 16.49 13.10
N HIS A 150 -11.42 16.54 13.49
CA HIS A 150 -11.92 15.78 14.63
C HIS A 150 -11.81 14.25 14.42
N ALA A 151 -12.11 13.76 13.23
CA ALA A 151 -11.98 12.34 12.90
C ALA A 151 -10.51 11.87 12.95
N ILE A 152 -9.57 12.71 12.51
CA ILE A 152 -8.13 12.44 12.61
C ILE A 152 -7.69 12.41 14.08
N GLU A 153 -8.12 13.39 14.88
CA GLU A 153 -7.83 13.44 16.31
C GLU A 153 -8.36 12.17 17.02
N GLU A 154 -9.62 11.80 16.74
CA GLU A 154 -10.22 10.59 17.29
C GLU A 154 -9.45 9.31 16.87
N ASN A 155 -9.03 9.23 15.60
CA ASN A 155 -8.25 8.09 15.11
C ASN A 155 -6.83 8.06 15.71
N ALA A 156 -6.26 9.20 16.08
CA ALA A 156 -4.91 9.29 16.66
C ALA A 156 -4.85 8.89 18.14
N LYS A 157 -5.99 8.78 18.83
CA LYS A 157 -6.03 8.35 20.23
C LYS A 157 -5.40 6.97 20.43
N PRO A 158 -4.75 6.71 21.57
CA PRO A 158 -4.06 5.43 21.83
C PRO A 158 -4.92 4.19 21.59
N GLU A 159 -6.21 4.25 21.91
CA GLU A 159 -7.19 3.17 21.74
C GLU A 159 -7.59 2.94 20.29
N ASN A 160 -7.53 3.97 19.42
CA ASN A 160 -8.04 3.93 18.04
C ASN A 160 -6.93 3.91 16.98
N ARG A 161 -5.69 4.29 17.35
CA ARG A 161 -4.61 4.48 16.36
C ARG A 161 -4.11 3.23 15.70
N THR A 162 -4.28 2.07 16.32
CA THR A 162 -3.76 0.78 15.83
C THR A 162 -4.84 0.02 15.08
N TYR A 163 -4.47 -0.55 13.93
CA TYR A 163 -5.38 -1.32 13.10
C TYR A 163 -4.68 -2.51 12.44
N ARG A 164 -5.48 -3.50 12.02
CA ARG A 164 -4.99 -4.64 11.25
C ARG A 164 -4.87 -4.26 9.79
N TYR A 165 -3.64 -4.10 9.33
CA TYR A 165 -3.35 -3.74 7.95
C TYR A 165 -3.74 -4.86 6.99
N ASN A 166 -4.40 -4.49 5.90
CA ASN A 166 -4.64 -5.36 4.77
C ASN A 166 -4.31 -4.64 3.47
N PHE A 167 -3.42 -5.21 2.67
CA PHE A 167 -2.89 -4.57 1.49
C PHE A 167 -3.97 -4.14 0.48
N PHE A 168 -5.05 -4.91 0.31
CA PHE A 168 -6.12 -4.58 -0.62
C PHE A 168 -7.30 -3.84 0.03
N PHE A 169 -7.65 -4.19 1.26
CA PHE A 169 -8.92 -3.77 1.86
C PHE A 169 -8.76 -2.68 2.93
N ASP A 170 -7.63 -2.61 3.64
CA ASP A 170 -7.42 -1.63 4.72
C ASP A 170 -5.95 -1.19 4.75
N ASN A 171 -5.59 -0.33 3.79
CA ASN A 171 -4.24 0.20 3.60
C ASN A 171 -4.21 1.74 3.76
N CYS A 172 -3.03 2.34 3.55
CA CYS A 172 -2.86 3.79 3.62
C CYS A 172 -3.80 4.57 2.69
N THR A 173 -4.05 4.05 1.49
CA THR A 173 -4.89 4.71 0.48
C THR A 173 -6.37 4.62 0.83
N THR A 174 -6.85 3.42 1.19
CA THR A 174 -8.24 3.24 1.58
C THR A 174 -8.57 4.05 2.83
N ARG A 175 -7.64 4.12 3.81
CA ARG A 175 -7.83 4.94 5.01
C ARG A 175 -7.83 6.43 4.72
N ALA A 176 -6.92 6.93 3.89
CA ALA A 176 -6.93 8.34 3.46
C ALA A 176 -8.23 8.70 2.72
N ARG A 177 -8.70 7.79 1.83
CA ARG A 177 -9.97 7.94 1.13
C ARG A 177 -11.15 8.02 2.09
N GLU A 178 -11.29 7.03 2.98
CA GLU A 178 -12.41 7.00 3.93
C GLU A 178 -12.38 8.21 4.87
N MET A 179 -11.18 8.63 5.32
CA MET A 179 -11.05 9.83 6.16
C MET A 179 -11.61 11.07 5.48
N ILE A 180 -11.47 11.21 4.17
CA ILE A 180 -12.07 12.30 3.42
C ILE A 180 -13.57 12.03 3.21
N LEU A 181 -13.93 10.91 2.57
CA LEU A 181 -15.28 10.69 2.04
C LEU A 181 -16.35 10.54 3.12
N THR A 182 -16.02 10.01 4.29
CA THR A 182 -16.98 9.87 5.40
C THR A 182 -17.23 11.18 6.13
N ASN A 183 -16.36 12.18 5.98
CA ASN A 183 -16.42 13.44 6.71
C ASN A 183 -16.80 14.65 5.85
N ILE A 184 -17.00 14.47 4.56
CA ILE A 184 -17.54 15.50 3.66
C ILE A 184 -19.06 15.37 3.54
N GLY A 185 -19.71 16.49 3.24
CA GLY A 185 -21.15 16.54 3.05
C GLY A 185 -21.64 15.67 1.89
N TYR A 186 -22.82 15.94 1.38
CA TYR A 186 -23.43 15.15 0.33
C TYR A 186 -22.50 15.10 -0.91
N CYS A 187 -21.71 14.05 -0.99
CA CYS A 187 -21.05 13.66 -2.21
C CYS A 187 -22.06 12.78 -2.96
N ASN A 188 -22.46 13.18 -4.17
CA ASN A 188 -23.31 12.32 -5.01
C ASN A 188 -22.43 11.17 -5.56
N THR A 189 -21.81 10.46 -4.65
CA THR A 189 -21.16 9.21 -4.90
C THR A 189 -22.23 8.15 -5.08
N ASN A 190 -22.99 8.24 -6.16
CA ASN A 190 -23.37 7.01 -6.81
C ASN A 190 -22.02 6.40 -7.24
N PHE A 191 -21.30 5.85 -6.25
CA PHE A 191 -20.35 4.82 -6.54
C PHE A 191 -21.18 3.77 -7.27
N ASP A 192 -21.21 3.91 -8.57
CA ASP A 192 -21.61 2.81 -9.41
C ASP A 192 -20.68 1.68 -8.95
N ASP A 193 -21.19 0.73 -8.15
CA ASP A 193 -20.52 -0.51 -7.82
C ASP A 193 -20.33 -1.35 -9.09
N LYS A 194 -20.19 -0.67 -10.24
CA LYS A 194 -19.84 -1.32 -11.49
C LYS A 194 -18.52 -2.00 -11.31
N GLU A 195 -18.57 -3.29 -11.50
CA GLU A 195 -17.37 -4.10 -11.65
C GLU A 195 -16.48 -3.47 -12.71
N THR A 196 -15.24 -3.25 -12.35
CA THR A 196 -14.22 -2.95 -13.35
C THR A 196 -13.90 -4.24 -14.12
N GLN A 197 -13.33 -4.13 -15.32
CA GLN A 197 -12.82 -5.31 -16.01
C GLN A 197 -11.44 -5.74 -15.48
N SER A 198 -11.03 -5.22 -14.33
CA SER A 198 -9.72 -5.45 -13.73
C SER A 198 -9.83 -6.25 -12.44
N THR A 199 -8.74 -6.87 -12.02
CA THR A 199 -8.61 -7.62 -10.78
C THR A 199 -7.49 -7.01 -9.92
N TYR A 200 -7.46 -7.30 -8.60
CA TYR A 200 -6.37 -6.86 -7.75
C TYR A 200 -5.01 -7.28 -8.30
N ARG A 201 -4.87 -8.54 -8.75
CA ARG A 201 -3.62 -9.05 -9.33
C ARG A 201 -3.21 -8.27 -10.57
N GLN A 202 -4.14 -7.98 -11.47
CA GLN A 202 -3.84 -7.19 -12.67
C GLN A 202 -3.38 -5.77 -12.33
N GLU A 203 -4.00 -5.14 -11.34
CA GLU A 203 -3.62 -3.78 -10.93
C GLU A 203 -2.20 -3.73 -10.34
N ILE A 204 -1.84 -4.66 -9.45
CA ILE A 204 -0.48 -4.70 -8.90
C ILE A 204 0.56 -5.08 -9.96
N HIS A 205 0.20 -5.90 -10.95
CA HIS A 205 1.11 -6.27 -12.04
C HIS A 205 1.49 -5.08 -12.92
N LYS A 206 0.65 -4.04 -13.01
CA LYS A 206 0.98 -2.82 -13.74
C LYS A 206 2.16 -2.05 -13.09
N LEU A 207 2.36 -2.23 -11.79
CA LEU A 207 3.35 -1.50 -11.00
C LEU A 207 4.63 -2.31 -10.73
N ASN A 208 4.53 -3.65 -10.69
CA ASN A 208 5.67 -4.53 -10.39
C ASN A 208 6.17 -5.31 -11.62
N GLY A 209 5.87 -4.84 -12.83
CA GLY A 209 6.26 -5.51 -14.08
C GLY A 209 7.77 -5.71 -14.23
N ASP A 210 8.57 -4.77 -13.75
CA ASP A 210 10.04 -4.80 -13.82
C ASP A 210 10.66 -5.59 -12.65
N HIS A 211 9.91 -5.83 -11.57
CA HIS A 211 10.32 -6.58 -10.38
C HIS A 211 9.83 -8.03 -10.43
N ARG A 212 10.40 -8.84 -11.32
CA ARG A 212 9.90 -10.18 -11.68
C ARG A 212 9.89 -11.16 -10.51
N TRP A 213 10.89 -11.09 -9.61
CA TRP A 213 10.94 -11.95 -8.43
C TRP A 213 9.87 -11.57 -7.40
N SER A 214 9.68 -10.28 -7.16
CA SER A 214 8.62 -9.81 -6.27
C SER A 214 7.24 -10.13 -6.83
N ARG A 215 7.05 -9.97 -8.15
CA ARG A 215 5.83 -10.38 -8.84
C ARG A 215 5.57 -11.88 -8.67
N PHE A 216 6.57 -12.72 -8.91
CA PHE A 216 6.47 -14.17 -8.73
C PHE A 216 6.11 -14.52 -7.28
N GLY A 217 6.74 -13.89 -6.27
CA GLY A 217 6.42 -14.08 -4.87
C GLY A 217 4.97 -13.68 -4.54
N ASN A 218 4.52 -12.53 -5.00
CA ASN A 218 3.13 -12.07 -4.83
C ASN A 218 2.15 -13.06 -5.48
N ASP A 219 2.44 -13.54 -6.70
CA ASP A 219 1.57 -14.48 -7.40
C ASP A 219 1.43 -15.82 -6.68
N LEU A 220 2.47 -16.26 -5.97
CA LEU A 220 2.40 -17.45 -5.12
C LEU A 220 1.57 -17.24 -3.85
N LEU A 221 1.58 -16.02 -3.30
CA LEU A 221 0.90 -15.70 -2.04
C LEU A 221 -0.58 -15.36 -2.25
N LEU A 222 -0.93 -14.79 -3.40
CA LEU A 222 -2.29 -14.32 -3.68
C LEU A 222 -3.19 -15.47 -4.12
N GLY A 223 -4.29 -15.62 -3.40
CA GLY A 223 -5.33 -16.62 -3.69
C GLY A 223 -6.38 -16.13 -4.70
N TYR A 224 -7.41 -16.94 -4.87
CA TYR A 224 -8.49 -16.77 -5.84
C TYR A 224 -9.20 -15.40 -5.78
N LEU A 225 -9.40 -14.84 -4.60
CA LEU A 225 -10.05 -13.53 -4.44
C LEU A 225 -9.34 -12.39 -5.17
N SER A 226 -8.02 -12.52 -5.38
CA SER A 226 -7.25 -11.52 -6.11
C SER A 226 -7.50 -11.53 -7.62
N ASP A 227 -8.13 -12.58 -8.13
CA ASP A 227 -8.42 -12.79 -9.56
C ASP A 227 -9.89 -12.50 -9.91
N GLN A 228 -10.69 -12.09 -8.91
CA GLN A 228 -12.06 -11.68 -9.15
C GLN A 228 -12.11 -10.24 -9.67
N PRO A 229 -13.09 -9.91 -10.53
CA PRO A 229 -13.38 -8.54 -10.91
C PRO A 229 -13.59 -7.67 -9.66
N ILE A 230 -13.00 -6.50 -9.64
CA ILE A 230 -13.11 -5.55 -8.55
C ILE A 230 -14.02 -4.38 -8.91
N SER A 231 -14.74 -3.87 -7.94
CA SER A 231 -15.53 -2.65 -8.09
C SER A 231 -14.61 -1.43 -8.29
N LYS A 232 -15.17 -0.32 -8.74
CA LYS A 232 -14.42 0.93 -8.87
C LYS A 232 -13.85 1.40 -7.53
N ARG A 233 -14.61 1.26 -6.45
CA ARG A 233 -14.17 1.60 -5.10
C ARG A 233 -13.00 0.72 -4.64
N GLU A 234 -13.02 -0.57 -4.96
CA GLU A 234 -11.91 -1.48 -4.66
C GLU A 234 -10.68 -1.15 -5.51
N TRP A 235 -10.85 -0.72 -6.77
CA TRP A 235 -9.77 -0.30 -7.64
C TRP A 235 -8.95 0.88 -7.07
N GLU A 236 -9.55 1.72 -6.26
CA GLU A 236 -8.91 2.83 -5.55
C GLU A 236 -7.97 2.42 -4.41
N PHE A 237 -7.73 1.12 -4.19
CA PHE A 237 -6.76 0.66 -3.19
C PHE A 237 -5.33 1.11 -3.48
N LEU A 238 -5.02 1.46 -4.73
CA LEU A 238 -3.74 1.99 -5.15
C LEU A 238 -3.70 3.52 -5.12
N PRO A 239 -2.61 4.11 -4.64
CA PRO A 239 -2.46 5.56 -4.51
C PRO A 239 -2.73 6.34 -5.79
N ASP A 240 -2.18 5.86 -6.91
CA ASP A 240 -2.32 6.54 -8.20
C ASP A 240 -3.74 6.41 -8.78
N ASN A 241 -4.44 5.31 -8.47
CA ASN A 241 -5.81 5.10 -8.85
C ASN A 241 -6.74 6.07 -8.11
N LEU A 242 -6.63 6.15 -6.78
CA LEU A 242 -7.38 7.11 -5.97
C LEU A 242 -7.12 8.55 -6.42
N SER A 243 -5.84 8.90 -6.62
CA SER A 243 -5.47 10.24 -7.05
C SER A 243 -6.03 10.61 -8.43
N ARG A 244 -6.06 9.65 -9.37
CA ARG A 244 -6.68 9.87 -10.69
C ARG A 244 -8.18 10.06 -10.58
N ASP A 245 -8.81 9.33 -9.69
CA ASP A 245 -10.25 9.44 -9.48
C ASP A 245 -10.62 10.79 -8.85
N PHE A 246 -9.78 11.28 -7.94
CA PHE A 246 -9.94 12.60 -7.32
C PHE A 246 -9.56 13.77 -8.26
N ALA A 247 -8.75 13.54 -9.28
CA ALA A 247 -8.26 14.58 -10.17
C ALA A 247 -9.31 15.04 -11.19
N THR A 248 -9.43 16.34 -11.36
CA THR A 248 -10.24 16.95 -12.43
C THR A 248 -9.50 17.06 -13.76
N GLU A 249 -8.18 16.91 -13.76
CA GLU A 249 -7.33 17.09 -14.94
C GLU A 249 -6.96 15.73 -15.55
N GLY A 250 -7.39 15.49 -16.78
CA GLY A 250 -6.93 14.36 -17.59
C GLY A 250 -7.96 13.72 -18.49
N ARG A 251 -9.20 14.21 -18.52
CA ARG A 251 -10.28 13.63 -19.33
C ARG A 251 -10.93 14.59 -20.31
N LYS A 252 -10.14 15.39 -20.98
CA LYS A 252 -10.68 16.19 -22.10
C LYS A 252 -11.16 15.37 -23.30
N ASP A 253 -10.80 14.07 -23.36
CA ASP A 253 -10.98 13.28 -24.58
C ASP A 253 -11.98 12.11 -24.49
N ASN A 254 -12.72 11.93 -23.41
CA ASN A 254 -13.72 10.85 -23.35
C ASN A 254 -15.05 11.34 -22.74
N MET A 255 -15.90 11.89 -23.59
CA MET A 255 -17.27 12.31 -23.21
C MET A 255 -18.20 11.14 -22.81
N ASN A 256 -17.74 9.89 -22.88
CA ASN A 256 -18.49 8.68 -22.54
C ASN A 256 -17.96 7.96 -21.29
N ALA A 257 -16.99 8.51 -20.60
CA ALA A 257 -16.51 7.88 -19.36
C ALA A 257 -17.48 8.18 -18.23
N THR A 258 -18.10 7.14 -17.75
CA THR A 258 -18.89 7.06 -16.53
C THR A 258 -18.26 7.83 -15.38
N GLN A 259 -19.09 8.51 -14.63
CA GLN A 259 -18.83 9.36 -13.48
C GLN A 259 -17.72 8.84 -12.57
N ASP A 260 -16.55 9.46 -12.69
CA ASP A 260 -15.48 9.29 -11.73
C ASP A 260 -15.75 10.14 -10.49
N LEU A 261 -15.15 9.78 -9.34
CA LEU A 261 -15.20 10.61 -8.13
C LEU A 261 -14.75 12.04 -8.37
N ALA A 262 -13.78 12.26 -9.25
CA ALA A 262 -13.28 13.57 -9.63
C ALA A 262 -14.28 14.39 -10.48
N SER A 263 -15.10 13.71 -11.27
CA SER A 263 -16.24 14.33 -11.98
C SER A 263 -17.48 14.33 -11.10
N THR A 264 -17.45 13.66 -9.94
CA THR A 264 -18.50 13.73 -8.94
C THR A 264 -18.49 15.13 -8.38
N ARG A 265 -19.45 15.88 -8.85
CA ARG A 265 -19.63 17.25 -8.41
C ARG A 265 -20.14 17.21 -6.99
N TYR A 266 -19.34 17.74 -6.12
CA TYR A 266 -19.65 17.91 -4.73
C TYR A 266 -20.66 19.06 -4.57
N TYR A 267 -21.73 18.82 -3.85
CA TYR A 267 -22.77 19.81 -3.61
C TYR A 267 -22.67 20.37 -2.19
N ASN A 268 -22.34 21.64 -2.05
CA ASN A 268 -22.21 22.31 -0.75
C ASN A 268 -23.51 22.95 -0.25
N GLY A 269 -24.62 22.62 -0.83
CA GLY A 269 -25.97 23.03 -0.43
C GLY A 269 -26.39 24.46 -0.79
N LYS A 270 -25.45 25.35 -1.17
CA LYS A 270 -25.76 26.78 -1.44
C LYS A 270 -25.37 27.25 -2.84
N GLU A 271 -24.29 26.76 -3.41
CA GLU A 271 -23.68 27.34 -4.62
C GLU A 271 -23.58 26.37 -5.81
N GLY A 272 -24.19 25.22 -5.73
CA GLY A 272 -24.15 24.25 -6.80
C GLY A 272 -22.95 23.27 -6.69
N TYR A 273 -22.59 22.68 -7.81
CA TYR A 273 -21.58 21.61 -7.86
C TYR A 273 -20.17 22.19 -7.91
N ILE A 274 -19.30 21.75 -7.00
CA ILE A 274 -17.86 22.03 -7.03
C ILE A 274 -17.08 20.74 -7.28
N THR A 275 -15.86 20.90 -7.76
CA THR A 275 -14.95 19.76 -7.96
C THR A 275 -14.36 19.29 -6.61
N MET A 276 -14.10 18.00 -6.49
CA MET A 276 -13.47 17.44 -5.29
C MET A 276 -12.08 18.04 -5.05
N VAL A 277 -11.30 18.21 -6.11
CA VAL A 277 -9.95 18.76 -6.07
C VAL A 277 -9.97 20.19 -6.62
N ASP A 278 -9.44 21.12 -5.84
CA ASP A 278 -9.26 22.51 -6.23
C ASP A 278 -7.99 22.69 -7.08
N SER A 279 -6.89 22.10 -6.66
CA SER A 279 -5.61 22.24 -7.33
C SER A 279 -4.73 21.01 -7.16
N THR A 280 -3.91 20.76 -8.18
CA THR A 280 -2.91 19.67 -8.17
C THR A 280 -1.53 20.24 -8.41
N SER A 281 -0.56 19.86 -7.57
CA SER A 281 0.84 20.27 -7.70
C SER A 281 1.78 19.14 -7.31
N TYR A 282 3.05 19.24 -7.71
CA TYR A 282 4.10 18.35 -7.26
C TYR A 282 4.95 19.06 -6.20
N LEU A 283 5.02 18.49 -5.00
CA LEU A 283 5.94 18.93 -3.93
C LEU A 283 7.35 18.42 -4.18
N ILE A 284 7.45 17.20 -4.69
CA ILE A 284 8.68 16.62 -5.24
C ILE A 284 8.34 16.15 -6.65
N PRO A 285 8.98 16.72 -7.69
CA PRO A 285 8.67 16.38 -9.08
C PRO A 285 9.04 14.95 -9.43
N LYS A 286 8.36 14.38 -10.43
CA LYS A 286 8.75 13.08 -10.99
C LYS A 286 10.14 13.19 -11.61
N GLN A 287 11.03 12.30 -11.17
CA GLN A 287 12.33 12.10 -11.79
C GLN A 287 12.31 10.87 -12.70
N ALA A 288 13.11 10.86 -13.73
CA ALA A 288 13.28 9.67 -14.55
C ALA A 288 13.95 8.58 -13.70
N GLN A 289 13.17 7.55 -13.35
CA GLN A 289 13.72 6.37 -12.69
C GLN A 289 14.30 5.46 -13.77
N VAL A 290 15.56 5.07 -13.62
CA VAL A 290 16.14 4.01 -14.43
C VAL A 290 15.67 2.70 -13.82
N ALA A 291 14.81 1.98 -14.55
CA ALA A 291 14.38 0.64 -14.13
C ALA A 291 15.63 -0.27 -14.09
N GLU A 292 15.95 -0.78 -12.92
CA GLU A 292 16.95 -1.84 -12.80
C GLU A 292 16.33 -3.15 -13.32
N SER A 293 16.82 -3.63 -14.46
CA SER A 293 16.36 -4.91 -14.99
C SER A 293 17.02 -6.06 -14.23
N GLU A 294 16.23 -6.96 -13.68
CA GLU A 294 16.71 -8.19 -13.06
C GLU A 294 17.33 -9.11 -14.13
N ALA A 295 18.65 -9.33 -14.05
CA ALA A 295 19.41 -10.13 -15.03
C ALA A 295 18.97 -11.61 -15.04
N ILE A 296 18.61 -12.15 -13.86
CA ILE A 296 18.15 -13.54 -13.69
C ILE A 296 16.67 -13.52 -13.31
N THR A 297 15.83 -14.10 -14.14
CA THR A 297 14.38 -14.12 -13.94
C THR A 297 13.91 -15.44 -13.33
N PRO A 298 12.75 -15.47 -12.63
CA PRO A 298 12.17 -16.72 -12.11
C PRO A 298 12.01 -17.81 -13.18
N ILE A 299 11.61 -17.43 -14.40
CA ILE A 299 11.43 -18.38 -15.49
C ILE A 299 12.77 -19.00 -15.96
N MET A 300 13.86 -18.21 -15.97
CA MET A 300 15.20 -18.72 -16.29
C MET A 300 15.65 -19.75 -15.26
N VAL A 301 15.43 -19.47 -13.97
CA VAL A 301 15.77 -20.40 -12.87
C VAL A 301 14.91 -21.66 -12.96
N ALA A 302 13.59 -21.53 -13.18
CA ALA A 302 12.70 -22.67 -13.34
C ALA A 302 13.10 -23.54 -14.53
N THR A 303 13.43 -22.92 -15.67
CA THR A 303 13.90 -23.63 -16.88
C THR A 303 15.21 -24.36 -16.62
N PHE A 304 16.16 -23.73 -15.93
CA PHE A 304 17.43 -24.36 -15.57
C PHE A 304 17.23 -25.58 -14.65
N ILE A 305 16.38 -25.45 -13.64
CA ILE A 305 16.01 -26.56 -12.74
C ILE A 305 15.36 -27.70 -13.55
N ALA A 306 14.43 -27.37 -14.45
CA ALA A 306 13.76 -28.37 -15.30
C ALA A 306 14.77 -29.14 -16.18
N ILE A 307 15.75 -28.46 -16.78
CA ILE A 307 16.82 -29.10 -17.56
C ILE A 307 17.63 -30.07 -16.69
N ILE A 308 17.97 -29.68 -15.45
CA ILE A 308 18.69 -30.54 -14.51
C ILE A 308 17.85 -31.80 -14.20
N ILE A 309 16.57 -31.62 -13.86
CA ILE A 309 15.66 -32.73 -13.54
C ILE A 309 15.57 -33.70 -14.73
N ILE A 310 15.36 -33.20 -15.94
CA ILE A 310 15.31 -34.00 -17.15
C ILE A 310 16.63 -34.75 -17.37
N GLY A 311 17.77 -34.05 -17.21
CA GLY A 311 19.10 -34.66 -17.34
C GLY A 311 19.34 -35.78 -16.36
N VAL A 312 19.01 -35.59 -15.10
CA VAL A 312 19.12 -36.64 -14.05
C VAL A 312 18.21 -37.82 -14.37
N SER A 313 16.95 -37.56 -14.74
CA SER A 313 16.00 -38.60 -15.10
C SER A 313 16.47 -39.46 -16.31
N ILE A 314 17.09 -38.86 -17.32
CA ILE A 314 17.69 -39.58 -18.45
C ILE A 314 18.85 -40.45 -17.97
N ILE A 315 19.70 -39.96 -17.07
CA ILE A 315 20.83 -40.71 -16.52
C ILE A 315 20.35 -41.90 -15.69
N GLU A 316 19.33 -41.73 -14.87
CA GLU A 316 18.69 -42.77 -14.08
C GLU A 316 18.12 -43.87 -14.98
N TRP A 317 17.36 -43.46 -16.01
CA TRP A 317 16.79 -44.38 -16.99
C TRP A 317 17.87 -45.21 -17.70
N ARG A 318 18.94 -44.54 -18.17
CA ARG A 318 20.06 -45.22 -18.86
C ARG A 318 20.85 -46.14 -17.95
N LYS A 319 21.10 -45.70 -16.70
CA LYS A 319 21.90 -46.46 -15.73
C LYS A 319 21.09 -47.49 -14.94
N LYS A 320 19.77 -47.47 -15.08
CA LYS A 320 18.82 -48.28 -14.27
C LYS A 320 19.09 -48.12 -12.75
N LYS A 321 19.45 -46.91 -12.33
CA LYS A 321 19.76 -46.55 -10.93
C LYS A 321 18.90 -45.36 -10.53
N ASN A 322 18.34 -45.43 -9.34
CA ASN A 322 17.58 -44.32 -8.74
C ASN A 322 18.50 -43.47 -7.88
N PHE A 323 18.51 -42.16 -8.10
CA PHE A 323 19.24 -41.17 -7.30
C PHE A 323 18.30 -40.55 -6.25
N TRP A 324 17.71 -41.40 -5.42
CA TRP A 324 16.75 -41.02 -4.38
C TRP A 324 17.15 -39.78 -3.57
N GLY A 325 18.45 -39.54 -3.40
CA GLY A 325 18.96 -38.35 -2.69
C GLY A 325 18.69 -37.04 -3.44
N PHE A 326 18.64 -37.08 -4.78
CA PHE A 326 18.26 -35.95 -5.60
C PHE A 326 16.75 -35.69 -5.50
N ASP A 327 15.94 -36.75 -5.58
CA ASP A 327 14.48 -36.63 -5.40
C ASP A 327 14.12 -36.10 -4.02
N ALA A 328 14.78 -36.62 -2.96
CA ALA A 328 14.59 -36.12 -1.61
C ALA A 328 14.98 -34.65 -1.47
N PHE A 329 16.08 -34.24 -2.12
CA PHE A 329 16.48 -32.83 -2.13
C PHE A 329 15.42 -31.94 -2.79
N LEU A 330 14.90 -32.34 -3.95
CA LEU A 330 13.85 -31.60 -4.65
C LEU A 330 12.55 -31.50 -3.83
N LEU A 331 12.16 -32.62 -3.20
CA LEU A 331 10.98 -32.65 -2.34
C LEU A 331 11.13 -31.74 -1.10
N ILE A 332 12.31 -31.68 -0.51
CA ILE A 332 12.58 -30.76 0.61
C ILE A 332 12.55 -29.30 0.11
N LEU A 333 13.20 -29.02 -1.02
CA LEU A 333 13.29 -27.68 -1.58
C LEU A 333 11.93 -27.09 -1.93
N THR A 334 11.03 -27.91 -2.47
CA THR A 334 9.66 -27.48 -2.85
C THR A 334 8.66 -27.66 -1.71
N GLY A 335 8.84 -28.68 -0.87
CA GLY A 335 7.92 -29.00 0.21
C GLY A 335 7.94 -27.99 1.36
N LEU A 336 9.12 -27.45 1.72
CA LEU A 336 9.21 -26.44 2.77
C LEU A 336 8.44 -25.14 2.44
N PRO A 337 8.62 -24.52 1.26
CA PRO A 337 7.75 -23.41 0.83
C PRO A 337 6.28 -23.83 0.77
N GLY A 338 5.98 -25.04 0.30
CA GLY A 338 4.61 -25.56 0.24
C GLY A 338 3.94 -25.64 1.62
N ILE A 339 4.67 -26.02 2.67
CA ILE A 339 4.15 -26.03 4.04
C ILE A 339 3.83 -24.60 4.50
N ILE A 340 4.68 -23.63 4.19
CA ILE A 340 4.43 -22.22 4.53
C ILE A 340 3.18 -21.71 3.81
N LEU A 341 3.07 -21.97 2.51
CA LEU A 341 1.88 -21.59 1.73
C LEU A 341 0.62 -22.26 2.25
N PHE A 342 0.70 -23.53 2.62
CA PHE A 342 -0.42 -24.25 3.25
C PHE A 342 -0.82 -23.64 4.58
N ALA A 343 0.15 -23.27 5.44
CA ALA A 343 -0.13 -22.59 6.69
C ALA A 343 -0.79 -21.21 6.47
N MET A 344 -0.42 -20.50 5.40
CA MET A 344 -1.00 -19.19 5.07
C MET A 344 -2.48 -19.28 4.65
N ILE A 345 -2.97 -20.42 4.16
CA ILE A 345 -4.41 -20.63 3.89
C ILE A 345 -5.25 -20.41 5.14
N PHE A 346 -4.70 -20.71 6.32
CA PHE A 346 -5.35 -20.53 7.63
C PHE A 346 -5.00 -19.18 8.28
N SER A 347 -4.28 -18.32 7.57
CA SER A 347 -3.91 -17.00 8.06
C SER A 347 -5.10 -16.02 8.00
N GLN A 348 -4.93 -14.86 8.64
CA GLN A 348 -5.91 -13.77 8.57
C GLN A 348 -5.73 -12.87 7.33
N HIS A 349 -5.01 -13.33 6.31
CA HIS A 349 -4.91 -12.65 5.02
C HIS A 349 -6.13 -12.99 4.15
N PRO A 350 -7.12 -12.10 3.97
CA PRO A 350 -8.36 -12.43 3.26
C PRO A 350 -8.14 -12.89 1.82
N THR A 351 -7.10 -12.37 1.16
CA THR A 351 -6.77 -12.70 -0.23
C THR A 351 -6.02 -14.01 -0.40
N VAL A 352 -5.52 -14.60 0.68
CA VAL A 352 -4.86 -15.91 0.69
C VAL A 352 -5.82 -17.01 1.14
N GLN A 353 -6.85 -16.65 1.90
CA GLN A 353 -7.86 -17.60 2.35
C GLN A 353 -8.64 -18.17 1.16
N ILE A 354 -8.81 -19.48 1.16
CA ILE A 354 -9.81 -20.15 0.33
C ILE A 354 -11.11 -20.03 1.10
N ASN A 355 -11.99 -19.11 0.69
CA ASN A 355 -13.35 -19.11 1.22
C ASN A 355 -14.07 -20.36 0.71
N PHE A 356 -14.21 -21.33 1.58
CA PHE A 356 -15.23 -22.36 1.44
C PHE A 356 -16.57 -21.73 1.91
N GLN A 357 -17.25 -21.04 1.00
CA GLN A 357 -18.67 -20.74 1.13
C GLN A 357 -19.45 -21.62 0.19
#